data_8b72e612173cf95e9ff3059701ba63a5
#
_entry.id   8b72e612173cf95e9ff3059701ba63a5
#
_cell.length_a   1.000
_cell.length_b   1.000
_cell.length_c   1.000
_cell.angle_alpha   90.00
_cell.angle_beta   90.00
_cell.angle_gamma   90.00
#
_symmetry.space_group_name_H-M   'P 1'
#
loop_
_entity.id
_entity.type
_entity.pdbx_description
1 polymer ?
#
loop_
_entity_poly.entity_id
_entity_poly.type
_entity_poly.pdbx_seq_one_letter_code
_entity_poly.pdbx_strand_id
1 'polypeptide(L)'
;MRITPYFLKNGHIAAGVGLVMLGLFTLGAGVVPAQAYDACASPQFGASGIMGDERAETAEDAQINGMRRATEIAFARVLTRLLRDPAIVDAFIEAHEPDRFVDFFHIASENTLAGRYIATLDYCFVAGALRDAFRTSGFVWAELGSPRILVLPVWLAPDGARAWQRDNEWLTGWRQAVAAADGLVDFVLLEPTILNERSLRAADLAMADPVVLRRAATVAGADQIMLVTARLDYRGSQQILAVDGELLTANAVQM
;
A
#
# COMPACT_ATOMS: atom_id res chain seq x y z
N MET A 1 19.13 6.63 0.43
CA MET A 1 18.33 6.28 1.63
C MET A 1 18.62 4.82 1.94
N ARG A 2 19.30 4.50 3.03
CA ARG A 2 19.63 3.12 3.40
C ARG A 2 18.50 2.56 4.25
N ILE A 3 17.83 1.53 3.75
CA ILE A 3 16.77 0.83 4.48
C ILE A 3 17.40 -0.29 5.30
N THR A 4 17.07 -0.36 6.58
CA THR A 4 17.59 -1.35 7.55
C THR A 4 17.12 -2.76 7.19
N PRO A 5 17.94 -3.82 7.32
CA PRO A 5 17.58 -5.18 6.90
C PRO A 5 16.55 -5.82 7.83
N TYR A 6 15.52 -6.43 7.27
CA TYR A 6 14.56 -7.29 7.98
C TYR A 6 15.12 -8.71 8.13
N PHE A 7 15.03 -9.27 9.34
CA PHE A 7 15.43 -10.66 9.65
C PHE A 7 14.25 -11.62 9.40
N LEU A 8 14.43 -12.60 8.51
CA LEU A 8 13.53 -13.75 8.36
C LEU A 8 14.02 -14.90 9.25
N LYS A 9 13.16 -15.37 10.15
CA LYS A 9 13.45 -16.48 11.08
C LYS A 9 13.05 -17.80 10.42
N ASN A 10 14.03 -18.66 10.16
CA ASN A 10 13.80 -20.00 9.59
C ASN A 10 13.03 -20.91 10.57
N GLY A 11 11.86 -21.39 10.16
CA GLY A 11 11.13 -22.48 10.81
C GLY A 11 11.34 -23.80 10.04
N HIS A 12 11.90 -24.79 10.70
CA HIS A 12 12.02 -26.16 10.18
C HIS A 12 10.65 -26.83 10.13
N ILE A 13 10.26 -27.35 8.98
CA ILE A 13 9.07 -28.23 8.84
C ILE A 13 9.55 -29.63 8.49
N ALA A 14 9.30 -30.55 9.42
CA ALA A 14 9.47 -31.98 9.22
C ALA A 14 8.33 -32.56 8.37
N ALA A 15 8.68 -33.45 7.45
CA ALA A 15 7.75 -34.11 6.55
C ALA A 15 6.82 -35.11 7.28
N GLY A 16 5.52 -34.97 7.07
CA GLY A 16 4.50 -35.97 7.43
C GLY A 16 3.52 -36.12 6.27
N VAL A 17 3.53 -37.29 5.62
CA VAL A 17 2.62 -37.68 4.54
C VAL A 17 1.24 -37.98 5.13
N GLY A 18 0.21 -37.29 4.68
CA GLY A 18 -1.18 -37.59 5.00
C GLY A 18 -2.12 -37.02 3.94
N LEU A 19 -2.56 -37.91 3.04
CA LEU A 19 -3.49 -37.61 1.94
C LEU A 19 -4.93 -37.55 2.49
N VAL A 20 -5.53 -36.35 2.57
CA VAL A 20 -7.00 -36.21 2.66
C VAL A 20 -7.43 -35.08 1.73
N MET A 21 -8.10 -35.46 0.65
CA MET A 21 -8.83 -34.55 -0.24
C MET A 21 -10.05 -34.01 0.49
N LEU A 22 -10.01 -32.75 0.92
CA LEU A 22 -11.22 -31.98 1.23
C LEU A 22 -11.09 -30.64 0.51
N GLY A 23 -11.95 -30.45 -0.51
CA GLY A 23 -12.06 -29.20 -1.24
C GLY A 23 -12.53 -28.09 -0.30
N LEU A 24 -11.61 -27.23 0.13
CA LEU A 24 -11.94 -25.93 0.68
C LEU A 24 -12.00 -24.92 -0.47
N PHE A 25 -13.21 -24.52 -0.84
CA PHE A 25 -13.44 -23.27 -1.53
C PHE A 25 -13.04 -22.13 -0.56
N THR A 26 -11.82 -21.70 -0.60
CA THR A 26 -11.45 -20.42 -0.02
C THR A 26 -12.01 -19.33 -0.94
N LEU A 27 -13.16 -18.78 -0.57
CA LEU A 27 -13.59 -17.47 -1.02
C LEU A 27 -12.49 -16.50 -0.57
N GLY A 28 -11.57 -16.20 -1.48
CA GLY A 28 -10.61 -15.12 -1.30
C GLY A 28 -11.41 -13.82 -1.23
N ALA A 29 -11.68 -13.33 -0.04
CA ALA A 29 -12.05 -11.95 0.15
C ALA A 29 -10.85 -11.13 -0.35
N GLY A 30 -10.95 -10.66 -1.60
CA GLY A 30 -10.00 -9.71 -2.16
C GLY A 30 -10.01 -8.50 -1.24
N VAL A 31 -8.90 -8.25 -0.55
CA VAL A 31 -8.70 -7.00 0.18
C VAL A 31 -8.67 -5.90 -0.89
N VAL A 32 -9.78 -5.20 -1.06
CA VAL A 32 -9.83 -4.01 -1.90
C VAL A 32 -8.97 -2.96 -1.20
N PRO A 33 -7.91 -2.44 -1.85
CA PRO A 33 -7.10 -1.39 -1.26
C PRO A 33 -7.99 -0.18 -0.97
N ALA A 34 -7.93 0.32 0.24
CA ALA A 34 -8.67 1.49 0.61
C ALA A 34 -8.00 2.71 -0.01
N GLN A 35 -8.68 3.30 -0.95
CA GLN A 35 -8.25 4.49 -1.70
C GLN A 35 -8.86 5.76 -1.11
N ALA A 36 -8.37 6.92 -1.55
CA ALA A 36 -9.05 8.19 -1.33
C ALA A 36 -10.47 8.08 -1.89
N TYR A 37 -11.46 8.59 -1.16
CA TYR A 37 -12.85 8.45 -1.57
C TYR A 37 -13.23 9.61 -2.48
N ASP A 38 -13.35 9.33 -3.77
CA ASP A 38 -13.58 10.35 -4.82
C ASP A 38 -14.93 11.09 -4.70
N ALA A 39 -15.89 10.54 -3.95
CA ALA A 39 -17.15 11.23 -3.68
C ALA A 39 -17.03 12.37 -2.66
N CYS A 40 -15.92 12.47 -1.93
CA CYS A 40 -15.64 13.59 -1.04
C CYS A 40 -15.33 14.86 -1.84
N ALA A 41 -15.78 16.01 -1.34
CA ALA A 41 -15.42 17.31 -1.91
C ALA A 41 -13.90 17.55 -1.97
N SER A 42 -13.16 16.88 -1.09
CA SER A 42 -11.70 16.85 -1.06
C SER A 42 -11.27 15.38 -0.88
N PRO A 43 -11.01 14.62 -1.95
CA PRO A 43 -10.76 13.17 -1.90
C PRO A 43 -9.64 12.75 -0.95
N GLN A 44 -8.62 13.58 -0.77
CA GLN A 44 -7.51 13.31 0.15
C GLN A 44 -7.93 13.28 1.62
N PHE A 45 -9.11 13.83 1.96
CA PHE A 45 -9.73 13.77 3.29
C PHE A 45 -10.80 12.67 3.41
N GLY A 46 -10.88 11.78 2.42
CA GLY A 46 -11.74 10.61 2.44
C GLY A 46 -10.97 9.31 2.60
N ALA A 47 -11.65 8.26 3.02
CA ALA A 47 -11.13 6.91 3.06
C ALA A 47 -12.21 5.93 2.62
N SER A 48 -11.92 5.08 1.63
CA SER A 48 -12.86 4.08 1.12
C SER A 48 -12.47 2.67 1.53
N GLY A 49 -13.44 1.75 1.49
CA GLY A 49 -13.21 0.34 1.75
C GLY A 49 -12.79 0.03 3.19
N ILE A 50 -13.23 0.83 4.17
CA ILE A 50 -12.92 0.62 5.58
C ILE A 50 -13.77 -0.53 6.10
N MET A 51 -13.13 -1.57 6.61
CA MET A 51 -13.80 -2.73 7.16
C MET A 51 -14.05 -2.55 8.65
N GLY A 52 -15.31 -2.64 9.06
CA GLY A 52 -15.75 -2.84 10.44
C GLY A 52 -16.13 -4.30 10.63
N ASP A 53 -15.48 -4.99 11.56
CA ASP A 53 -15.79 -6.39 11.92
C ASP A 53 -15.69 -6.53 13.44
N GLU A 54 -16.84 -6.45 14.11
CA GLU A 54 -16.89 -6.46 15.57
C GLU A 54 -17.92 -7.46 16.08
N ARG A 55 -17.65 -7.95 17.30
CA ARG A 55 -18.53 -8.87 18.03
C ARG A 55 -18.92 -8.27 19.36
N ALA A 56 -20.19 -8.47 19.75
CA ALA A 56 -20.72 -8.09 21.06
C ALA A 56 -21.82 -9.05 21.51
N GLU A 57 -22.35 -8.82 22.70
CA GLU A 57 -23.45 -9.62 23.23
C GLU A 57 -24.74 -9.43 22.43
N THR A 58 -24.98 -8.22 21.93
CA THR A 58 -26.13 -7.90 21.07
C THR A 58 -25.68 -7.47 19.67
N ALA A 59 -26.57 -7.59 18.69
CA ALA A 59 -26.33 -7.15 17.34
C ALA A 59 -26.17 -5.61 17.28
N GLU A 60 -26.91 -4.89 18.12
CA GLU A 60 -26.84 -3.43 18.22
C GLU A 60 -25.48 -2.97 18.75
N ASP A 61 -24.99 -3.56 19.84
CA ASP A 61 -23.66 -3.25 20.37
C ASP A 61 -22.54 -3.59 19.38
N ALA A 62 -22.67 -4.71 18.65
CA ALA A 62 -21.72 -5.11 17.63
C ALA A 62 -21.67 -4.05 16.50
N GLN A 63 -22.84 -3.53 16.08
CA GLN A 63 -22.94 -2.48 15.06
C GLN A 63 -22.30 -1.18 15.55
N ILE A 64 -22.67 -0.70 16.74
CA ILE A 64 -22.12 0.53 17.33
C ILE A 64 -20.57 0.45 17.42
N ASN A 65 -20.07 -0.67 17.96
CA ASN A 65 -18.64 -0.87 18.09
C ASN A 65 -17.94 -0.97 16.73
N GLY A 66 -18.55 -1.67 15.77
CA GLY A 66 -18.02 -1.82 14.42
C GLY A 66 -17.92 -0.49 13.68
N MET A 67 -18.95 0.34 13.78
CA MET A 67 -18.94 1.68 13.16
C MET A 67 -17.90 2.59 13.83
N ARG A 68 -17.84 2.61 15.16
CA ARG A 68 -16.84 3.36 15.90
C ARG A 68 -15.42 2.94 15.50
N ARG A 69 -15.16 1.64 15.46
CA ARG A 69 -13.86 1.11 15.04
C ARG A 69 -13.50 1.46 13.60
N ALA A 70 -14.47 1.42 12.70
CA ALA A 70 -14.29 1.82 11.32
C ALA A 70 -13.97 3.32 11.21
N THR A 71 -14.65 4.19 11.99
CA THR A 71 -14.34 5.62 12.05
C THR A 71 -12.90 5.88 12.51
N GLU A 72 -12.45 5.20 13.58
CA GLU A 72 -11.08 5.29 14.07
C GLU A 72 -10.05 4.89 13.00
N ILE A 73 -10.29 3.79 12.28
CA ILE A 73 -9.42 3.29 11.21
C ILE A 73 -9.39 4.29 10.03
N ALA A 74 -10.56 4.79 9.62
CA ALA A 74 -10.67 5.76 8.53
C ALA A 74 -9.91 7.05 8.87
N PHE A 75 -10.09 7.54 10.09
CA PHE A 75 -9.43 8.75 10.59
C PHE A 75 -7.93 8.60 10.63
N ALA A 76 -7.42 7.52 11.25
CA ALA A 76 -5.99 7.24 11.31
C ALA A 76 -5.37 7.16 9.90
N ARG A 77 -6.08 6.57 8.93
CA ARG A 77 -5.64 6.47 7.55
C ARG A 77 -5.50 7.82 6.87
N VAL A 78 -6.52 8.69 7.00
CA VAL A 78 -6.47 10.06 6.46
C VAL A 78 -5.35 10.86 7.11
N LEU A 79 -5.18 10.77 8.42
CA LEU A 79 -4.09 11.45 9.13
C LEU A 79 -2.71 10.97 8.67
N THR A 80 -2.50 9.66 8.51
CA THR A 80 -1.24 9.08 8.02
C THR A 80 -0.91 9.58 6.61
N ARG A 81 -1.92 9.72 5.76
CA ARG A 81 -1.77 10.28 4.41
C ARG A 81 -1.32 11.73 4.42
N LEU A 82 -1.89 12.55 5.30
CA LEU A 82 -1.67 13.99 5.32
C LEU A 82 -0.44 14.41 6.14
N LEU A 83 -0.23 13.80 7.32
CA LEU A 83 0.81 14.19 8.29
C LEU A 83 2.13 13.44 8.10
N ARG A 84 2.09 12.20 7.59
CA ARG A 84 3.25 11.32 7.27
C ARG A 84 4.14 10.90 8.44
N ASP A 85 4.20 11.65 9.53
CA ASP A 85 4.96 11.30 10.72
C ASP A 85 4.07 10.51 11.69
N PRO A 86 4.35 9.22 11.96
CA PRO A 86 3.52 8.40 12.85
C PRO A 86 3.38 8.99 14.26
N ALA A 87 4.42 9.61 14.80
CA ALA A 87 4.36 10.21 16.13
C ALA A 87 3.40 11.41 16.19
N ILE A 88 3.33 12.19 15.11
CA ILE A 88 2.37 13.30 14.97
C ILE A 88 0.95 12.75 14.81
N VAL A 89 0.78 11.67 14.03
CA VAL A 89 -0.52 11.01 13.85
C VAL A 89 -1.06 10.51 15.18
N ASP A 90 -0.23 9.79 15.95
CA ASP A 90 -0.62 9.25 17.26
C ASP A 90 -1.00 10.38 18.23
N ALA A 91 -0.19 11.43 18.31
CA ALA A 91 -0.47 12.59 19.15
C ALA A 91 -1.77 13.32 18.75
N PHE A 92 -2.07 13.37 17.45
CA PHE A 92 -3.31 13.99 16.98
C PHE A 92 -4.53 13.14 17.32
N ILE A 93 -4.44 11.82 17.19
CA ILE A 93 -5.51 10.88 17.56
C ILE A 93 -5.80 10.93 19.06
N GLU A 94 -4.77 11.00 19.90
CA GLU A 94 -4.92 11.12 21.36
C GLU A 94 -5.62 12.42 21.77
N ALA A 95 -5.40 13.51 21.03
CA ALA A 95 -5.93 14.84 21.37
C ALA A 95 -7.35 15.09 20.80
N HIS A 96 -7.84 14.26 19.88
CA HIS A 96 -9.06 14.58 19.15
C HIS A 96 -9.96 13.35 18.95
N GLU A 97 -11.27 13.54 19.19
CA GLU A 97 -12.30 12.56 18.89
C GLU A 97 -12.58 12.52 17.37
N PRO A 98 -12.43 11.37 16.68
CA PRO A 98 -12.62 11.24 15.23
C PRO A 98 -13.99 11.71 14.74
N ASP A 99 -15.04 11.41 15.47
CA ASP A 99 -16.43 11.72 15.10
C ASP A 99 -16.69 13.23 14.89
N ARG A 100 -15.89 14.08 15.53
CA ARG A 100 -16.00 15.55 15.38
C ARG A 100 -15.61 16.05 14.00
N PHE A 101 -14.88 15.22 13.25
CA PHE A 101 -14.38 15.55 11.92
C PHE A 101 -15.14 14.83 10.81
N VAL A 102 -15.99 13.86 11.11
CA VAL A 102 -16.79 13.15 10.10
C VAL A 102 -17.78 14.13 9.47
N ASP A 103 -17.74 14.25 8.14
CA ASP A 103 -18.72 14.98 7.33
C ASP A 103 -19.90 14.05 7.01
N PHE A 104 -19.60 12.92 6.37
CA PHE A 104 -20.53 11.83 6.16
C PHE A 104 -19.80 10.50 5.96
N PHE A 105 -20.55 9.42 6.02
CA PHE A 105 -20.07 8.10 5.61
C PHE A 105 -21.13 7.41 4.74
N HIS A 106 -20.68 6.46 3.95
CA HIS A 106 -21.51 5.60 3.11
C HIS A 106 -21.24 4.14 3.47
N ILE A 107 -22.30 3.34 3.60
CA ILE A 107 -22.20 1.90 3.82
C ILE A 107 -22.22 1.20 2.46
N ALA A 108 -21.05 0.75 1.99
CA ALA A 108 -20.92 0.06 0.72
C ALA A 108 -21.45 -1.39 0.81
N SER A 109 -21.27 -2.03 1.95
CA SER A 109 -21.85 -3.34 2.26
C SER A 109 -22.04 -3.51 3.77
N GLU A 110 -23.07 -4.24 4.16
CA GLU A 110 -23.37 -4.51 5.56
C GLU A 110 -23.93 -5.92 5.72
N ASN A 111 -23.50 -6.62 6.78
CA ASN A 111 -24.03 -7.91 7.18
C ASN A 111 -24.04 -8.01 8.71
N THR A 112 -25.23 -8.17 9.28
CA THR A 112 -25.42 -8.33 10.70
C THR A 112 -25.83 -9.78 11.00
N LEU A 113 -24.99 -10.48 11.73
CA LEU A 113 -25.24 -11.82 12.25
C LEU A 113 -25.48 -11.73 13.75
N ALA A 114 -26.00 -12.82 14.37
CA ALA A 114 -26.20 -12.85 15.82
C ALA A 114 -24.89 -12.52 16.57
N GLY A 115 -24.84 -11.34 17.18
CA GLY A 115 -23.68 -10.86 17.94
C GLY A 115 -22.43 -10.51 17.12
N ARG A 116 -22.54 -10.34 15.79
CA ARG A 116 -21.44 -9.88 14.91
C ARG A 116 -21.92 -8.93 13.86
N TYR A 117 -21.21 -7.85 13.68
CA TYR A 117 -21.41 -6.86 12.64
C TYR A 117 -20.21 -6.81 11.69
N ILE A 118 -20.46 -6.93 10.39
CA ILE A 118 -19.44 -6.83 9.34
C ILE A 118 -19.93 -5.80 8.34
N ALA A 119 -19.16 -4.74 8.10
CA ALA A 119 -19.49 -3.73 7.11
C ALA A 119 -18.26 -3.23 6.38
N THR A 120 -18.47 -2.75 5.15
CA THR A 120 -17.50 -1.94 4.41
C THR A 120 -18.05 -0.55 4.30
N LEU A 121 -17.29 0.43 4.78
CA LEU A 121 -17.70 1.83 4.85
C LEU A 121 -16.71 2.73 4.12
N ASP A 122 -17.25 3.81 3.59
CA ASP A 122 -16.49 4.90 2.99
C ASP A 122 -16.76 6.17 3.80
N TYR A 123 -15.70 6.91 4.13
CA TYR A 123 -15.77 8.10 4.99
C TYR A 123 -15.32 9.35 4.27
N CYS A 124 -15.98 10.46 4.54
CA CYS A 124 -15.51 11.80 4.23
C CYS A 124 -15.35 12.59 5.52
N PHE A 125 -14.23 13.28 5.67
CA PHE A 125 -13.97 14.16 6.80
C PHE A 125 -14.04 15.63 6.37
N VAL A 126 -14.44 16.51 7.30
CA VAL A 126 -14.54 17.94 7.09
C VAL A 126 -13.14 18.54 6.92
N ALA A 127 -12.71 18.72 5.67
CA ALA A 127 -11.36 19.18 5.34
C ALA A 127 -10.99 20.51 6.02
N GLY A 128 -11.94 21.46 6.10
CA GLY A 128 -11.74 22.72 6.80
C GLY A 128 -11.40 22.55 8.27
N ALA A 129 -12.18 21.72 8.98
CA ALA A 129 -11.98 21.45 10.40
C ALA A 129 -10.62 20.78 10.68
N LEU A 130 -10.21 19.82 9.84
CA LEU A 130 -8.89 19.18 9.96
C LEU A 130 -7.75 20.15 9.71
N ARG A 131 -7.83 20.99 8.67
CA ARG A 131 -6.82 22.03 8.40
C ARG A 131 -6.69 23.02 9.56
N ASP A 132 -7.81 23.41 10.15
CA ASP A 132 -7.82 24.32 11.30
C ASP A 132 -7.17 23.66 12.53
N ALA A 133 -7.49 22.39 12.79
CA ALA A 133 -6.89 21.63 13.87
C ALA A 133 -5.37 21.45 13.66
N PHE A 134 -4.90 21.13 12.44
CA PHE A 134 -3.48 21.04 12.12
C PHE A 134 -2.75 22.36 12.35
N ARG A 135 -3.33 23.49 11.89
CA ARG A 135 -2.75 24.82 12.12
C ARG A 135 -2.66 25.16 13.61
N THR A 136 -3.71 24.88 14.36
CA THR A 136 -3.75 25.15 15.80
C THR A 136 -2.71 24.33 16.55
N SER A 137 -2.47 23.09 16.13
CA SER A 137 -1.45 22.21 16.70
C SER A 137 -0.03 22.49 16.17
N GLY A 138 0.13 23.39 15.20
CA GLY A 138 1.43 23.70 14.60
C GLY A 138 1.99 22.59 13.72
N PHE A 139 1.14 21.66 13.24
CA PHE A 139 1.56 20.55 12.40
C PHE A 139 1.68 20.94 10.94
N VAL A 140 2.66 20.36 10.27
CA VAL A 140 2.85 20.49 8.82
C VAL A 140 2.18 19.30 8.13
N TRP A 141 1.38 19.57 7.11
CA TRP A 141 0.69 18.55 6.32
C TRP A 141 0.83 18.77 4.83
N ALA A 142 0.54 17.76 4.04
CA ALA A 142 0.52 17.82 2.59
C ALA A 142 -0.83 17.34 2.04
N GLU A 143 -1.34 18.02 1.01
CA GLU A 143 -2.60 17.67 0.34
C GLU A 143 -2.43 17.41 -1.16
N LEU A 144 -1.28 17.83 -1.72
CA LEU A 144 -1.01 17.67 -3.15
C LEU A 144 -0.39 16.30 -3.41
N GLY A 145 -0.91 15.63 -4.42
CA GLY A 145 -0.33 14.39 -4.92
C GLY A 145 1.07 14.62 -5.50
N SER A 146 1.89 13.58 -5.48
CA SER A 146 3.17 13.58 -6.19
C SER A 146 2.95 13.47 -7.70
N PRO A 147 3.95 13.82 -8.51
CA PRO A 147 4.03 13.32 -9.88
C PRO A 147 3.93 11.79 -9.90
N ARG A 148 3.46 11.24 -11.02
CA ARG A 148 3.37 9.79 -11.20
C ARG A 148 4.74 9.14 -11.16
N ILE A 149 4.90 8.11 -10.33
CA ILE A 149 6.16 7.39 -10.13
C ILE A 149 6.00 5.96 -10.66
N LEU A 150 6.73 5.63 -11.72
CA LEU A 150 6.86 4.25 -12.16
C LEU A 150 7.78 3.49 -11.23
N VAL A 151 7.30 2.44 -10.60
CA VAL A 151 8.14 1.50 -9.84
C VAL A 151 8.62 0.40 -10.77
N LEU A 152 9.94 0.18 -10.82
CA LEU A 152 10.60 -0.88 -11.57
C LEU A 152 11.30 -1.83 -10.60
N PRO A 153 10.61 -2.88 -10.12
CA PRO A 153 11.22 -3.87 -9.23
C PRO A 153 12.04 -4.87 -10.03
N VAL A 154 13.34 -4.94 -9.75
CA VAL A 154 14.28 -5.88 -10.38
C VAL A 154 14.87 -6.81 -9.32
N TRP A 155 14.71 -8.10 -9.52
CA TRP A 155 15.32 -9.12 -8.71
C TRP A 155 16.66 -9.55 -9.34
N LEU A 156 17.73 -9.45 -8.57
CA LEU A 156 19.09 -9.88 -9.00
C LEU A 156 19.34 -11.30 -8.50
N ALA A 157 19.04 -12.29 -9.35
CA ALA A 157 19.34 -13.69 -9.09
C ALA A 157 20.78 -14.02 -9.52
N PRO A 158 21.39 -15.12 -9.00
CA PRO A 158 22.72 -15.55 -9.41
C PRO A 158 22.87 -15.85 -10.90
N ASP A 159 21.78 -16.23 -11.56
CA ASP A 159 21.69 -16.55 -12.99
C ASP A 159 21.27 -15.37 -13.87
N GLY A 160 21.02 -14.20 -13.28
CA GLY A 160 20.68 -12.97 -14.00
C GLY A 160 19.56 -12.15 -13.38
N ALA A 161 19.32 -10.99 -13.97
CA ALA A 161 18.26 -10.08 -13.53
C ALA A 161 16.87 -10.57 -13.98
N ARG A 162 15.88 -10.42 -13.11
CA ARG A 162 14.47 -10.79 -13.34
C ARG A 162 13.55 -9.61 -13.00
N ALA A 163 12.65 -9.25 -13.89
CA ALA A 163 11.68 -8.18 -13.67
C ALA A 163 10.24 -8.63 -13.98
N TRP A 164 10.04 -9.54 -14.94
CA TRP A 164 8.75 -9.81 -15.56
C TRP A 164 8.19 -11.21 -15.29
N GLN A 165 8.96 -12.10 -14.72
CA GLN A 165 8.58 -13.48 -14.47
C GLN A 165 7.40 -13.56 -13.50
N ARG A 166 6.44 -14.44 -13.76
CA ARG A 166 5.22 -14.61 -12.94
C ARG A 166 5.51 -15.12 -11.53
N ASP A 167 6.60 -15.86 -11.36
CA ASP A 167 7.09 -16.41 -10.12
C ASP A 167 8.06 -15.47 -9.38
N ASN A 168 8.16 -14.21 -9.82
CA ASN A 168 8.98 -13.19 -9.18
C ASN A 168 8.26 -12.63 -7.94
N GLU A 169 8.63 -13.15 -6.76
CA GLU A 169 8.04 -12.71 -5.47
C GLU A 169 8.31 -11.23 -5.17
N TRP A 170 9.43 -10.67 -5.65
CA TRP A 170 9.74 -9.26 -5.52
C TRP A 170 8.75 -8.38 -6.27
N LEU A 171 8.43 -8.74 -7.51
CA LEU A 171 7.40 -8.06 -8.28
C LEU A 171 6.00 -8.22 -7.64
N THR A 172 5.70 -9.40 -7.14
CA THR A 172 4.44 -9.69 -6.46
C THR A 172 4.28 -8.85 -5.20
N GLY A 173 5.32 -8.73 -4.39
CA GLY A 173 5.34 -7.86 -3.20
C GLY A 173 5.12 -6.39 -3.55
N TRP A 174 5.74 -5.90 -4.62
CA TRP A 174 5.53 -4.53 -5.09
C TRP A 174 4.12 -4.28 -5.63
N ARG A 175 3.50 -5.27 -6.31
CA ARG A 175 2.09 -5.17 -6.71
C ARG A 175 1.18 -4.99 -5.50
N GLN A 176 1.40 -5.78 -4.46
CA GLN A 176 0.62 -5.66 -3.23
C GLN A 176 0.86 -4.31 -2.56
N ALA A 177 2.11 -3.86 -2.48
CA ALA A 177 2.46 -2.57 -1.87
C ALA A 177 1.84 -1.39 -2.64
N VAL A 178 1.92 -1.38 -3.97
CA VAL A 178 1.32 -0.33 -4.80
C VAL A 178 -0.21 -0.37 -4.72
N ALA A 179 -0.82 -1.56 -4.74
CA ALA A 179 -2.26 -1.71 -4.59
C ALA A 179 -2.77 -1.27 -3.21
N ALA A 180 -1.95 -1.45 -2.17
CA ALA A 180 -2.27 -1.01 -0.81
C ALA A 180 -1.85 0.45 -0.54
N ALA A 181 -1.16 1.10 -1.47
CA ALA A 181 -0.72 2.48 -1.30
C ALA A 181 -1.94 3.42 -1.24
N ASP A 182 -2.14 3.98 -0.06
CA ASP A 182 -3.18 4.95 0.22
C ASP A 182 -2.50 6.29 0.56
N GLY A 183 -2.21 7.07 -0.45
CA GLY A 183 -1.47 8.28 -0.21
C GLY A 183 -1.47 9.27 -1.35
N LEU A 184 -0.71 10.33 -1.12
CA LEU A 184 -0.50 11.39 -2.09
C LEU A 184 0.55 11.04 -3.15
N VAL A 185 1.07 9.81 -3.14
CA VAL A 185 2.06 9.34 -4.10
C VAL A 185 1.39 8.40 -5.11
N ASP A 186 1.37 8.82 -6.37
CA ASP A 186 0.81 8.05 -7.49
C ASP A 186 1.85 7.04 -7.99
N PHE A 187 1.88 5.84 -7.37
CA PHE A 187 2.73 4.74 -7.80
C PHE A 187 2.03 3.92 -8.88
N VAL A 188 2.76 3.60 -9.94
CA VAL A 188 2.31 2.70 -11.00
C VAL A 188 3.34 1.61 -11.26
N LEU A 189 2.86 0.45 -11.71
CA LEU A 189 3.67 -0.69 -12.15
C LEU A 189 3.32 -1.00 -13.61
N LEU A 190 4.29 -1.47 -14.38
CA LEU A 190 4.02 -2.04 -15.69
C LEU A 190 3.63 -3.52 -15.56
N GLU A 191 2.64 -3.92 -16.36
CA GLU A 191 2.25 -5.32 -16.43
C GLU A 191 3.30 -6.16 -17.18
N PRO A 192 3.52 -7.43 -16.79
CA PRO A 192 4.43 -8.36 -17.46
C PRO A 192 3.82 -8.88 -18.76
N THR A 193 3.82 -8.03 -19.77
CA THR A 193 3.40 -8.40 -21.13
C THR A 193 4.61 -8.82 -21.96
N ILE A 194 4.38 -9.63 -23.00
CA ILE A 194 5.44 -10.03 -23.95
C ILE A 194 6.13 -8.80 -24.56
N LEU A 195 5.38 -7.71 -24.78
CA LEU A 195 5.94 -6.46 -25.31
C LEU A 195 6.89 -5.81 -24.30
N ASN A 196 6.51 -5.71 -23.03
CA ASN A 196 7.34 -5.12 -21.98
C ASN A 196 8.60 -5.98 -21.74
N GLU A 197 8.45 -7.31 -21.69
CA GLU A 197 9.58 -8.23 -21.53
C GLU A 197 10.64 -8.07 -22.63
N ARG A 198 10.20 -7.88 -23.89
CA ARG A 198 11.10 -7.71 -25.04
C ARG A 198 11.72 -6.32 -25.15
N SER A 199 10.95 -5.28 -24.82
CA SER A 199 11.37 -3.88 -25.00
C SER A 199 12.08 -3.28 -23.77
N LEU A 200 11.88 -3.88 -22.59
CA LEU A 200 12.41 -3.45 -21.29
C LEU A 200 13.08 -4.67 -20.62
N ARG A 201 14.21 -5.13 -21.17
CA ARG A 201 14.88 -6.32 -20.66
C ARG A 201 15.35 -6.12 -19.22
N ALA A 202 15.16 -7.11 -18.38
CA ALA A 202 15.54 -7.05 -16.96
C ALA A 202 17.03 -6.70 -16.74
N ALA A 203 17.91 -7.20 -17.62
CA ALA A 203 19.34 -6.89 -17.54
C ALA A 203 19.63 -5.39 -17.79
N ASP A 204 18.93 -4.76 -18.75
CA ASP A 204 19.11 -3.34 -19.06
C ASP A 204 18.52 -2.47 -17.92
N LEU A 205 17.40 -2.89 -17.33
CA LEU A 205 16.84 -2.25 -16.13
C LEU A 205 17.81 -2.36 -14.94
N ALA A 206 18.40 -3.53 -14.71
CA ALA A 206 19.38 -3.73 -13.64
C ALA A 206 20.63 -2.84 -13.78
N MET A 207 20.99 -2.48 -15.01
CA MET A 207 22.10 -1.56 -15.31
C MET A 207 21.69 -0.10 -15.36
N ALA A 208 20.44 0.20 -15.05
CA ALA A 208 19.84 1.54 -15.13
C ALA A 208 20.04 2.19 -16.51
N ASP A 209 19.90 1.40 -17.60
CA ASP A 209 20.08 1.92 -18.97
C ASP A 209 19.14 3.10 -19.25
N PRO A 210 19.68 4.31 -19.53
CA PRO A 210 18.87 5.53 -19.66
C PRO A 210 17.83 5.46 -20.78
N VAL A 211 18.10 4.74 -21.85
CA VAL A 211 17.18 4.62 -23.00
C VAL A 211 16.02 3.71 -22.61
N VAL A 212 16.31 2.62 -21.92
CA VAL A 212 15.30 1.65 -21.47
C VAL A 212 14.43 2.28 -20.36
N LEU A 213 15.03 2.99 -19.42
CA LEU A 213 14.30 3.69 -18.35
C LEU A 213 13.34 4.74 -18.90
N ARG A 214 13.78 5.61 -19.82
CA ARG A 214 12.90 6.59 -20.47
C ARG A 214 11.73 5.93 -21.22
N ARG A 215 12.01 4.84 -21.93
CA ARG A 215 10.96 4.08 -22.61
C ARG A 215 9.94 3.55 -21.61
N ALA A 216 10.39 2.99 -20.50
CA ALA A 216 9.51 2.50 -19.43
C ALA A 216 8.63 3.62 -18.86
N ALA A 217 9.22 4.78 -18.56
CA ALA A 217 8.48 5.94 -18.08
C ALA A 217 7.43 6.41 -19.09
N THR A 218 7.79 6.47 -20.38
CA THR A 218 6.87 6.86 -21.45
C THR A 218 5.69 5.90 -21.55
N VAL A 219 5.94 4.58 -21.47
CA VAL A 219 4.88 3.55 -21.50
C VAL A 219 3.94 3.68 -20.30
N ALA A 220 4.48 4.02 -19.13
CA ALA A 220 3.72 4.19 -17.90
C ALA A 220 3.03 5.57 -17.79
N GLY A 221 3.39 6.54 -18.63
CA GLY A 221 2.98 7.94 -18.48
C GLY A 221 3.50 8.53 -17.16
N ALA A 222 4.72 8.18 -16.76
CA ALA A 222 5.30 8.59 -15.48
C ALA A 222 6.34 9.68 -15.64
N ASP A 223 6.37 10.61 -14.67
CA ASP A 223 7.34 11.71 -14.60
C ASP A 223 8.62 11.30 -13.88
N GLN A 224 8.50 10.30 -13.00
CA GLN A 224 9.60 9.79 -12.19
C GLN A 224 9.66 8.27 -12.26
N ILE A 225 10.84 7.72 -12.01
CA ILE A 225 11.11 6.28 -11.98
C ILE A 225 11.73 5.96 -10.63
N MET A 226 11.16 4.99 -9.93
CA MET A 226 11.75 4.37 -8.76
C MET A 226 12.26 2.98 -9.17
N LEU A 227 13.56 2.90 -9.47
CA LEU A 227 14.23 1.63 -9.72
C LEU A 227 14.57 0.98 -8.37
N VAL A 228 14.05 -0.21 -8.13
CA VAL A 228 14.27 -0.92 -6.86
C VAL A 228 14.82 -2.31 -7.14
N THR A 229 16.10 -2.48 -6.83
CA THR A 229 16.77 -3.78 -7.00
C THR A 229 16.82 -4.52 -5.67
N ALA A 230 16.66 -5.84 -5.73
CA ALA A 230 16.80 -6.70 -4.57
C ALA A 230 17.58 -7.95 -4.91
N ARG A 231 18.36 -8.46 -3.94
CA ARG A 231 19.09 -9.73 -4.03
C ARG A 231 19.17 -10.41 -2.68
N LEU A 232 19.39 -11.71 -2.69
CA LEU A 232 19.73 -12.45 -1.49
C LEU A 232 21.25 -12.46 -1.30
N ASP A 233 21.68 -11.92 -0.17
CA ASP A 233 23.05 -12.03 0.32
C ASP A 233 23.12 -13.03 1.48
N TYR A 234 24.30 -13.60 1.75
CA TYR A 234 24.53 -14.52 2.84
C TYR A 234 25.58 -13.96 3.80
N ARG A 235 25.27 -13.95 5.10
CA ARG A 235 26.24 -13.70 6.17
C ARG A 235 26.32 -14.95 7.04
N GLY A 236 27.30 -15.78 6.76
CA GLY A 236 27.37 -17.12 7.33
C GLY A 236 26.20 -17.99 6.89
N SER A 237 25.38 -18.49 7.82
CA SER A 237 24.18 -19.28 7.55
C SER A 237 22.90 -18.43 7.42
N GLN A 238 23.00 -17.12 7.60
CA GLN A 238 21.83 -16.22 7.52
C GLN A 238 21.64 -15.68 6.11
N GLN A 239 20.40 -15.77 5.61
CA GLN A 239 19.98 -15.09 4.40
C GLN A 239 19.56 -13.64 4.73
N ILE A 240 20.08 -12.70 3.95
CA ILE A 240 19.78 -11.27 4.10
C ILE A 240 19.24 -10.77 2.76
N LEU A 241 18.06 -10.12 2.80
CA LEU A 241 17.56 -9.41 1.64
C LEU A 241 18.28 -8.06 1.55
N ALA A 242 19.15 -7.88 0.57
CA ALA A 242 19.74 -6.59 0.25
C ALA A 242 18.86 -5.87 -0.77
N VAL A 243 18.49 -4.62 -0.45
CA VAL A 243 17.65 -3.79 -1.29
C VAL A 243 18.34 -2.46 -1.55
N ASP A 244 18.42 -2.07 -2.81
CA ASP A 244 18.87 -0.74 -3.25
C ASP A 244 17.74 -0.07 -4.02
N GLY A 245 17.51 1.24 -3.76
CA GLY A 245 16.48 2.02 -4.41
C GLY A 245 17.00 3.37 -4.90
N GLU A 246 16.66 3.72 -6.12
CA GLU A 246 17.01 4.98 -6.73
C GLU A 246 15.76 5.65 -7.33
N LEU A 247 15.57 6.95 -7.03
CA LEU A 247 14.51 7.77 -7.62
C LEU A 247 15.13 8.67 -8.70
N LEU A 248 14.65 8.49 -9.92
CA LEU A 248 15.14 9.20 -11.11
C LEU A 248 14.02 10.05 -11.70
N THR A 249 14.33 11.24 -12.18
CA THR A 249 13.39 12.03 -12.98
C THR A 249 13.47 11.59 -14.43
N ALA A 250 12.34 11.24 -15.06
CA ALA A 250 12.30 10.72 -16.43
C ALA A 250 13.00 11.65 -17.45
N ASN A 251 12.91 12.96 -17.24
CA ASN A 251 13.56 13.97 -18.09
C ASN A 251 15.05 14.21 -17.77
N ALA A 252 15.54 13.85 -16.58
CA ALA A 252 16.93 14.02 -16.16
C ALA A 252 17.81 12.81 -16.54
N VAL A 253 17.23 11.73 -17.03
CA VAL A 253 17.94 10.58 -17.60
C VAL A 253 18.53 10.95 -19.00
N GLN A 254 18.80 12.25 -19.20
CA GLN A 254 19.46 12.78 -20.40
C GLN A 254 20.94 13.02 -20.05
N MET A 255 21.77 12.07 -20.27
CA MET A 255 23.19 12.18 -20.74
C MET A 255 23.96 10.95 -20.37
#